data_38c800216b0d07161762cbe0f23b693d
#
_entry.id   38c800216b0d07161762cbe0f23b693d
#
_cell.length_a   1.000
_cell.length_b   1.000
_cell.length_c   1.000
_cell.angle_alpha   90.00
_cell.angle_beta   90.00
_cell.angle_gamma   90.00
#
_symmetry.space_group_name_H-M   'P 1'
#
loop_
_entity.id
_entity.type
_entity.pdbx_description
1 polymer ?
#
loop_
_entity_poly.entity_id
_entity_poly.type
_entity_poly.pdbx_seq_one_letter_code
_entity_poly.pdbx_strand_id
1 'polypeptide(L)'
;MKPDVFISYSRENQKEVIKLVEYLREQGLGVWMDETDIHGATLWTKEIVEAIRACSLFILAISSHSTGSKNVVKELALASEREKIILPIYLEQCDIPETMEYQLAGIQNIAMYTLEKSKAYEFVHQTIRRLGVGQAQQDEQTLGQAEATPSAGHGTGVGHMSPPKAKVNNAKWIAIAAGVVVLAVAGVFLTKGS
;
A
#
# COMPACT_ATOMS: atom_id res chain seq x y z
N MET A 1 -7.55 12.79 -8.69
CA MET A 1 -7.19 11.39 -8.93
C MET A 1 -7.25 10.66 -7.60
N LYS A 2 -7.88 9.50 -7.51
CA LYS A 2 -7.95 8.72 -6.27
C LYS A 2 -6.59 8.06 -6.05
N PRO A 3 -5.90 8.27 -4.92
CA PRO A 3 -4.62 7.62 -4.68
C PRO A 3 -4.81 6.12 -4.38
N ASP A 4 -3.90 5.29 -4.88
CA ASP A 4 -3.83 3.88 -4.53
C ASP A 4 -3.23 3.70 -3.13
N VAL A 5 -2.22 4.49 -2.85
CA VAL A 5 -1.38 4.43 -1.66
C VAL A 5 -1.32 5.78 -0.97
N PHE A 6 -1.49 5.79 0.35
CA PHE A 6 -1.18 6.91 1.24
C PHE A 6 0.09 6.55 2.03
N ILE A 7 1.06 7.47 2.09
CA ILE A 7 2.26 7.29 2.92
C ILE A 7 2.25 8.29 4.07
N SER A 8 2.20 7.75 5.30
CA SER A 8 2.38 8.48 6.56
C SER A 8 3.84 8.40 6.99
N TYR A 9 4.45 9.54 7.31
CA TYR A 9 5.85 9.62 7.69
C TYR A 9 6.13 10.86 8.55
N SER A 10 7.29 10.90 9.23
CA SER A 10 7.77 12.11 9.87
C SER A 10 8.54 12.98 8.87
N ARG A 11 8.39 14.30 8.96
CA ARG A 11 9.09 15.26 8.07
C ARG A 11 10.59 15.13 8.08
N GLU A 12 11.17 14.70 9.20
CA GLU A 12 12.58 14.41 9.33
C GLU A 12 13.05 13.31 8.36
N ASN A 13 12.13 12.42 7.97
CA ASN A 13 12.40 11.33 7.02
C ASN A 13 12.02 11.68 5.57
N GLN A 14 11.59 12.92 5.28
CA GLN A 14 11.05 13.32 3.98
C GLN A 14 11.98 12.97 2.81
N LYS A 15 13.28 13.25 2.94
CA LYS A 15 14.26 13.00 1.87
C LYS A 15 14.39 11.53 1.49
N GLU A 16 14.16 10.63 2.43
CA GLU A 16 14.21 9.19 2.20
C GLU A 16 12.88 8.70 1.61
N VAL A 17 11.76 9.16 2.17
CA VAL A 17 10.42 8.78 1.75
C VAL A 17 10.13 9.27 0.32
N ILE A 18 10.56 10.48 -0.06
CA ILE A 18 10.41 11.00 -1.44
C ILE A 18 10.99 10.01 -2.46
N LYS A 19 12.18 9.45 -2.23
CA LYS A 19 12.81 8.50 -3.15
C LYS A 19 12.00 7.22 -3.34
N LEU A 20 11.39 6.72 -2.26
CA LEU A 20 10.47 5.58 -2.35
C LEU A 20 9.22 5.97 -3.13
N VAL A 21 8.65 7.16 -2.86
CA VAL A 21 7.45 7.65 -3.55
C VAL A 21 7.70 7.82 -5.05
N GLU A 22 8.83 8.42 -5.43
CA GLU A 22 9.24 8.58 -6.84
C GLU A 22 9.33 7.21 -7.51
N TYR A 23 10.02 6.25 -6.89
CA TYR A 23 10.11 4.88 -7.40
C TYR A 23 8.72 4.24 -7.58
N LEU A 24 7.83 4.33 -6.58
CA LEU A 24 6.49 3.75 -6.67
C LEU A 24 5.63 4.42 -7.74
N ARG A 25 5.76 5.74 -7.92
CA ARG A 25 5.09 6.50 -8.99
C ARG A 25 5.60 6.09 -10.37
N GLU A 26 6.91 5.85 -10.53
CA GLU A 26 7.50 5.30 -11.76
C GLU A 26 6.98 3.89 -12.09
N GLN A 27 6.60 3.12 -11.07
CA GLN A 27 5.94 1.82 -11.25
C GLN A 27 4.42 1.93 -11.55
N GLY A 28 3.90 3.15 -11.73
CA GLY A 28 2.50 3.41 -12.11
C GLY A 28 1.52 3.47 -10.94
N LEU A 29 2.00 3.53 -9.69
CA LEU A 29 1.12 3.66 -8.52
C LEU A 29 0.76 5.12 -8.26
N GLY A 30 -0.52 5.38 -7.99
CA GLY A 30 -0.99 6.66 -7.47
C GLY A 30 -0.65 6.82 -5.98
N VAL A 31 0.46 7.50 -5.68
CA VAL A 31 0.93 7.68 -4.29
C VAL A 31 0.64 9.10 -3.81
N TRP A 32 -0.06 9.21 -2.67
CA TRP A 32 -0.25 10.44 -1.94
C TRP A 32 0.70 10.51 -0.75
N MET A 33 1.39 11.62 -0.61
CA MET A 33 2.18 11.99 0.57
C MET A 33 1.98 13.47 0.86
N ASP A 34 2.11 13.88 2.11
CA ASP A 34 2.09 15.30 2.46
C ASP A 34 3.43 15.95 2.10
N GLU A 35 3.42 16.76 1.05
CA GLU A 35 4.60 17.50 0.56
C GLU A 35 4.62 18.96 1.03
N THR A 36 3.53 19.43 1.66
CA THR A 36 3.34 20.86 1.90
C THR A 36 3.89 21.33 3.25
N ASP A 37 4.86 22.25 3.20
CA ASP A 37 5.36 22.99 4.37
C ASP A 37 4.43 24.14 4.80
N ILE A 38 3.47 24.50 3.98
CA ILE A 38 2.72 25.76 4.16
C ILE A 38 1.27 25.54 3.78
N HIS A 39 0.35 25.41 4.73
CA HIS A 39 -1.00 25.98 4.60
C HIS A 39 -1.79 25.80 5.91
N GLY A 40 -2.67 26.80 6.22
CA GLY A 40 -3.41 26.91 7.47
C GLY A 40 -4.09 25.61 7.92
N ALA A 41 -3.91 25.27 9.16
CA ALA A 41 -4.18 24.00 9.82
C ALA A 41 -5.52 23.29 9.50
N THR A 42 -6.54 24.01 9.02
CA THR A 42 -7.88 23.48 8.79
C THR A 42 -8.10 22.85 7.42
N LEU A 43 -7.55 23.41 6.36
CA LEU A 43 -7.67 22.85 4.99
C LEU A 43 -6.83 21.60 4.85
N TRP A 44 -5.62 21.61 5.40
CA TRP A 44 -4.69 20.50 5.40
C TRP A 44 -5.24 19.23 6.07
N THR A 45 -5.91 19.38 7.21
CA THR A 45 -6.54 18.24 7.90
C THR A 45 -7.61 17.56 7.04
N LYS A 46 -8.38 18.34 6.26
CA LYS A 46 -9.41 17.80 5.37
C LYS A 46 -8.79 16.98 4.22
N GLU A 47 -7.74 17.48 3.61
CA GLU A 47 -7.05 16.79 2.51
C GLU A 47 -6.46 15.45 2.95
N ILE A 48 -5.80 15.39 4.12
CA ILE A 48 -5.30 14.15 4.70
C ILE A 48 -6.44 13.15 4.94
N VAL A 49 -7.52 13.59 5.57
CA VAL A 49 -8.66 12.72 5.86
C VAL A 49 -9.27 12.17 4.56
N GLU A 50 -9.39 12.99 3.53
CA GLU A 50 -9.92 12.58 2.22
C GLU A 50 -8.95 11.62 1.52
N ALA A 51 -7.65 11.87 1.58
CA ALA A 51 -6.63 11.00 0.98
C ALA A 51 -6.58 9.63 1.68
N ILE A 52 -6.60 9.57 3.01
CA ILE A 52 -6.68 8.32 3.76
C ILE A 52 -8.00 7.59 3.46
N ARG A 53 -9.12 8.30 3.36
CA ARG A 53 -10.40 7.69 2.99
C ARG A 53 -10.37 7.09 1.60
N ALA A 54 -9.73 7.77 0.66
CA ALA A 54 -9.71 7.39 -0.75
C ALA A 54 -8.72 6.27 -1.06
N CYS A 55 -7.58 6.18 -0.37
CA CYS A 55 -6.55 5.18 -0.65
C CYS A 55 -7.04 3.74 -0.39
N SER A 56 -6.39 2.79 -1.04
CA SER A 56 -6.59 1.35 -0.80
C SER A 56 -5.58 0.81 0.22
N LEU A 57 -4.38 1.38 0.25
CA LEU A 57 -3.27 0.99 1.11
C LEU A 57 -2.73 2.19 1.88
N PHE A 58 -2.50 2.01 3.17
CA PHE A 58 -1.83 2.96 4.04
C PHE A 58 -0.43 2.43 4.38
N ILE A 59 0.61 3.07 3.90
CA ILE A 59 2.00 2.78 4.27
C ILE A 59 2.37 3.65 5.46
N LEU A 60 2.89 3.03 6.52
CA LEU A 60 3.46 3.71 7.68
C LEU A 60 4.97 3.61 7.63
N ALA A 61 5.65 4.73 7.37
CA ALA A 61 7.10 4.81 7.42
C ALA A 61 7.57 5.00 8.88
N ILE A 62 8.10 3.94 9.47
CA ILE A 62 8.47 3.86 10.89
C ILE A 62 9.91 4.28 11.10
N SER A 63 10.10 5.22 12.00
CA SER A 63 11.39 5.69 12.52
C SER A 63 11.21 6.22 13.95
N SER A 64 12.29 6.52 14.65
CA SER A 64 12.25 7.18 15.97
C SER A 64 11.52 8.54 15.92
N HIS A 65 11.58 9.23 14.79
CA HIS A 65 10.86 10.48 14.57
C HIS A 65 9.36 10.27 14.33
N SER A 66 8.99 9.29 13.51
CA SER A 66 7.57 9.03 13.20
C SER A 66 6.82 8.46 14.38
N THR A 67 7.45 7.62 15.21
CA THR A 67 6.85 7.06 16.43
C THR A 67 6.57 8.12 17.49
N GLY A 68 7.33 9.21 17.50
CA GLY A 68 7.10 10.40 18.34
C GLY A 68 6.11 11.42 17.76
N SER A 69 5.70 11.27 16.50
CA SER A 69 4.86 12.24 15.81
C SER A 69 3.37 12.07 16.13
N LYS A 70 2.78 13.09 16.76
CA LYS A 70 1.34 13.10 17.06
C LYS A 70 0.46 13.02 15.78
N ASN A 71 0.94 13.54 14.66
CA ASN A 71 0.20 13.49 13.40
C ASN A 71 0.22 12.07 12.82
N VAL A 72 1.38 11.43 12.78
CA VAL A 72 1.52 10.04 12.32
C VAL A 72 0.64 9.09 13.16
N VAL A 73 0.61 9.27 14.50
CA VAL A 73 -0.28 8.48 15.38
C VAL A 73 -1.76 8.68 15.02
N LYS A 74 -2.19 9.93 14.75
CA LYS A 74 -3.59 10.21 14.35
C LYS A 74 -3.93 9.64 12.98
N GLU A 75 -3.02 9.71 12.03
CA GLU A 75 -3.19 9.16 10.68
C GLU A 75 -3.30 7.64 10.72
N LEU A 76 -2.44 6.96 11.50
CA LEU A 76 -2.51 5.52 11.75
C LEU A 76 -3.85 5.12 12.39
N ALA A 77 -4.29 5.85 13.41
CA ALA A 77 -5.57 5.59 14.07
C ALA A 77 -6.73 5.73 13.09
N LEU A 78 -6.72 6.77 12.25
CA LEU A 78 -7.74 7.01 11.22
C LEU A 78 -7.73 5.91 10.15
N ALA A 79 -6.56 5.48 9.70
CA ALA A 79 -6.42 4.40 8.73
C ALA A 79 -6.97 3.07 9.29
N SER A 80 -6.67 2.78 10.55
CA SER A 80 -7.17 1.60 11.27
C SER A 80 -8.70 1.65 11.43
N GLU A 81 -9.27 2.78 11.86
CA GLU A 81 -10.72 2.98 11.97
C GLU A 81 -11.44 2.79 10.62
N ARG A 82 -10.77 3.14 9.53
CA ARG A 82 -11.29 2.99 8.15
C ARG A 82 -10.98 1.63 7.54
N GLU A 83 -10.50 0.68 8.31
CA GLU A 83 -10.18 -0.68 7.87
C GLU A 83 -9.26 -0.71 6.64
N LYS A 84 -8.30 0.23 6.58
CA LYS A 84 -7.32 0.25 5.50
C LYS A 84 -6.33 -0.89 5.65
N ILE A 85 -5.85 -1.42 4.54
CA ILE A 85 -4.68 -2.29 4.57
C ILE A 85 -3.51 -1.44 5.06
N ILE A 86 -2.89 -1.81 6.18
CA ILE A 86 -1.75 -1.10 6.76
C ILE A 86 -0.49 -1.89 6.45
N LEU A 87 0.51 -1.23 5.86
CA LEU A 87 1.83 -1.80 5.58
C LEU A 87 2.90 -0.97 6.32
N PRO A 88 3.37 -1.44 7.49
CA PRO A 88 4.48 -0.82 8.19
C PRO A 88 5.80 -1.08 7.45
N ILE A 89 6.56 -0.03 7.19
CA ILE A 89 7.92 -0.10 6.62
C ILE A 89 8.88 0.59 7.59
N TYR A 90 9.87 -0.13 8.09
CA TYR A 90 10.87 0.40 9.00
C TYR A 90 12.01 1.03 8.22
N LEU A 91 12.21 2.33 8.36
CA LEU A 91 13.34 3.07 7.80
C LEU A 91 14.61 2.84 8.62
N GLU A 92 14.44 2.61 9.92
CA GLU A 92 15.49 2.30 10.89
C GLU A 92 14.96 1.34 11.96
N GLN A 93 15.85 0.76 12.74
CA GLN A 93 15.46 -0.05 13.90
C GLN A 93 15.00 0.87 15.03
N CYS A 94 13.75 0.74 15.45
CA CYS A 94 13.19 1.48 16.58
C CYS A 94 12.06 0.69 17.24
N ASP A 95 11.75 1.05 18.47
CA ASP A 95 10.65 0.46 19.24
C ASP A 95 9.32 1.12 18.87
N ILE A 96 8.25 0.34 18.94
CA ILE A 96 6.89 0.83 18.73
C ILE A 96 6.33 1.27 20.09
N PRO A 97 5.86 2.52 20.23
CA PRO A 97 5.23 2.99 21.46
C PRO A 97 3.83 2.40 21.64
N GLU A 98 3.37 2.27 22.88
CA GLU A 98 2.02 1.76 23.23
C GLU A 98 0.90 2.43 22.42
N THR A 99 1.07 3.70 22.08
CA THR A 99 0.09 4.47 21.27
C THR A 99 -0.12 3.93 19.86
N MET A 100 0.78 3.09 19.35
CA MET A 100 0.72 2.46 18.03
C MET A 100 0.60 0.94 18.09
N GLU A 101 0.93 0.32 19.23
CA GLU A 101 0.96 -1.15 19.37
C GLU A 101 -0.36 -1.80 18.98
N TYR A 102 -1.49 -1.24 19.44
CA TYR A 102 -2.81 -1.82 19.16
C TYR A 102 -3.11 -1.90 17.65
N GLN A 103 -2.81 -0.85 16.89
CA GLN A 103 -3.08 -0.79 15.45
C GLN A 103 -2.10 -1.65 14.65
N LEU A 104 -0.90 -1.91 15.19
CA LEU A 104 0.15 -2.67 14.50
C LEU A 104 0.24 -4.13 14.94
N ALA A 105 -0.53 -4.53 15.95
CA ALA A 105 -0.53 -5.90 16.47
C ALA A 105 -0.90 -6.91 15.38
N GLY A 106 -0.01 -7.89 15.15
CA GLY A 106 -0.23 -8.95 14.17
C GLY A 106 -0.06 -8.56 12.71
N ILE A 107 0.31 -7.31 12.41
CA ILE A 107 0.56 -6.86 11.04
C ILE A 107 2.01 -7.18 10.65
N GLN A 108 2.19 -7.79 9.46
CA GLN A 108 3.52 -8.01 8.90
C GLN A 108 4.14 -6.68 8.44
N ASN A 109 5.43 -6.54 8.67
CA ASN A 109 6.18 -5.33 8.33
C ASN A 109 7.36 -5.62 7.40
N ILE A 110 7.94 -4.56 6.85
CA ILE A 110 9.15 -4.60 6.02
C ILE A 110 10.27 -3.82 6.73
N ALA A 111 11.34 -4.49 7.11
CA ALA A 111 12.53 -3.85 7.68
C ALA A 111 13.44 -3.33 6.54
N MET A 112 13.09 -2.17 5.95
CA MET A 112 13.81 -1.62 4.80
C MET A 112 15.29 -1.34 5.10
N TYR A 113 15.60 -0.94 6.33
CA TYR A 113 16.97 -0.63 6.78
C TYR A 113 17.93 -1.83 6.72
N THR A 114 17.40 -3.07 6.65
CA THR A 114 18.21 -4.29 6.54
C THR A 114 18.57 -4.64 5.10
N LEU A 115 17.98 -3.95 4.13
CA LEU A 115 18.11 -4.23 2.71
C LEU A 115 18.92 -3.13 2.00
N GLU A 116 19.51 -3.50 0.89
CA GLU A 116 20.05 -2.52 -0.05
C GLU A 116 18.87 -1.72 -0.64
N LYS A 117 19.04 -0.38 -0.81
CA LYS A 117 17.93 0.54 -1.10
C LYS A 117 17.10 0.17 -2.31
N SER A 118 17.75 -0.20 -3.41
CA SER A 118 17.03 -0.59 -4.64
C SER A 118 16.18 -1.84 -4.42
N LYS A 119 16.72 -2.83 -3.73
CA LYS A 119 16.01 -4.06 -3.37
C LYS A 119 14.88 -3.83 -2.38
N ALA A 120 15.07 -2.88 -1.45
CA ALA A 120 14.04 -2.50 -0.50
C ALA A 120 12.82 -1.90 -1.22
N TYR A 121 13.03 -0.99 -2.17
CA TYR A 121 11.96 -0.37 -2.94
C TYR A 121 11.23 -1.38 -3.82
N GLU A 122 11.97 -2.26 -4.50
CA GLU A 122 11.39 -3.34 -5.27
C GLU A 122 10.54 -4.28 -4.41
N PHE A 123 11.05 -4.64 -3.22
CA PHE A 123 10.32 -5.51 -2.29
C PHE A 123 9.03 -4.87 -1.77
N VAL A 124 9.06 -3.56 -1.45
CA VAL A 124 7.85 -2.79 -1.10
C VAL A 124 6.85 -2.83 -2.26
N HIS A 125 7.28 -2.52 -3.49
CA HIS A 125 6.42 -2.55 -4.67
C HIS A 125 5.80 -3.94 -4.91
N GLN A 126 6.61 -5.00 -4.86
CA GLN A 126 6.10 -6.38 -5.01
C GLN A 126 5.08 -6.74 -3.91
N THR A 127 5.30 -6.27 -2.68
CA THR A 127 4.36 -6.47 -1.58
C THR A 127 3.04 -5.74 -1.84
N ILE A 128 3.08 -4.49 -2.31
CA ILE A 128 1.89 -3.71 -2.70
C ILE A 128 1.09 -4.47 -3.78
N ARG A 129 1.75 -4.99 -4.79
CA ARG A 129 1.10 -5.77 -5.84
C ARG A 129 0.46 -7.07 -5.33
N ARG A 130 1.11 -7.79 -4.40
CA ARG A 130 0.55 -8.99 -3.76
C ARG A 130 -0.69 -8.68 -2.93
N LEU A 131 -0.79 -7.47 -2.38
CA LEU A 131 -1.97 -6.97 -1.69
C LEU A 131 -3.11 -6.55 -2.65
N GLY A 132 -2.92 -6.68 -3.97
CA GLY A 132 -3.92 -6.36 -4.98
C GLY A 132 -4.10 -4.86 -5.26
N VAL A 133 -3.15 -4.02 -4.84
CA VAL A 133 -3.22 -2.57 -5.01
C VAL A 133 -2.58 -2.15 -6.33
N GLY A 134 -3.20 -1.21 -7.07
CA GLY A 134 -2.70 -0.66 -8.34
C GLY A 134 -2.97 -1.53 -9.58
N GLN A 135 -3.66 -2.66 -9.46
CA GLN A 135 -3.92 -3.55 -10.61
C GLN A 135 -5.04 -3.05 -11.53
N ALA A 136 -6.02 -2.33 -11.00
CA ALA A 136 -7.20 -1.89 -11.76
C ALA A 136 -6.89 -0.87 -12.87
N GLN A 137 -5.77 -0.15 -12.82
CA GLN A 137 -5.41 0.85 -13.84
C GLN A 137 -4.72 0.23 -15.07
N GLN A 138 -4.15 -0.97 -14.96
CA GLN A 138 -3.50 -1.65 -16.08
C GLN A 138 -4.51 -2.35 -16.99
N ASP A 139 -5.63 -2.83 -16.45
CA ASP A 139 -6.68 -3.50 -17.22
C ASP A 139 -7.45 -2.52 -18.11
N GLU A 140 -7.69 -1.27 -17.67
CA GLU A 140 -8.33 -0.24 -18.50
C GLU A 140 -7.43 0.24 -19.65
N GLN A 141 -6.12 0.31 -19.47
CA GLN A 141 -5.19 0.71 -20.54
C GLN A 141 -5.03 -0.39 -21.60
N THR A 142 -5.14 -1.66 -21.21
CA THR A 142 -5.04 -2.78 -22.15
C THR A 142 -6.31 -2.95 -22.99
N LEU A 143 -7.48 -2.68 -22.41
CA LEU A 143 -8.76 -2.69 -23.15
C LEU A 143 -8.93 -1.50 -24.10
N GLY A 144 -8.39 -0.33 -23.75
CA GLY A 144 -8.46 0.87 -24.60
C GLY A 144 -7.57 0.82 -25.86
N GLN A 145 -6.60 -0.07 -25.95
CA GLN A 145 -5.74 -0.25 -27.12
C GLN A 145 -6.22 -1.32 -28.11
N ALA A 146 -7.23 -2.13 -27.74
CA ALA A 146 -7.74 -3.21 -28.60
C ALA A 146 -8.86 -2.75 -29.57
N GLU A 147 -9.40 -1.53 -29.45
CA GLU A 147 -10.53 -1.06 -30.28
C GLU A 147 -10.16 -0.14 -31.45
N ALA A 148 -8.89 -0.03 -31.83
CA ALA A 148 -8.46 0.81 -32.95
C ALA A 148 -8.03 -0.01 -34.17
N THR A 149 -8.92 -0.84 -34.75
CA THR A 149 -8.80 -1.31 -36.13
C THR A 149 -10.06 -1.03 -36.88
N PRO A 150 -10.04 -0.22 -37.96
CA PRO A 150 -11.22 0.02 -38.77
C PRO A 150 -11.46 -1.18 -39.70
N SER A 151 -12.52 -1.95 -39.45
CA SER A 151 -13.03 -2.93 -40.42
C SER A 151 -14.11 -2.31 -41.25
N ALA A 152 -13.82 -2.07 -42.53
CA ALA A 152 -14.79 -1.82 -43.56
C ALA A 152 -15.34 -3.17 -44.07
N GLY A 153 -16.67 -3.31 -44.15
CA GLY A 153 -17.28 -4.46 -44.81
C GLY A 153 -18.76 -4.62 -44.56
N HIS A 154 -19.55 -4.29 -45.56
CA HIS A 154 -21.00 -4.49 -45.73
C HIS A 154 -21.52 -5.90 -45.37
N GLY A 155 -22.76 -5.94 -44.81
CA GLY A 155 -23.53 -7.19 -44.79
C GLY A 155 -24.82 -7.08 -43.98
N THR A 156 -25.94 -6.94 -44.69
CA THR A 156 -27.33 -6.99 -44.21
C THR A 156 -27.71 -8.34 -43.63
N GLY A 157 -28.43 -8.35 -42.48
CA GLY A 157 -29.06 -9.57 -41.95
C GLY A 157 -29.80 -9.35 -40.65
N VAL A 158 -31.15 -9.27 -40.74
CA VAL A 158 -32.10 -9.13 -39.64
C VAL A 158 -32.19 -10.48 -38.89
N GLY A 159 -31.95 -10.50 -37.59
CA GLY A 159 -32.18 -11.66 -36.75
C GLY A 159 -32.34 -11.25 -35.28
N HIS A 160 -33.58 -11.18 -34.86
CA HIS A 160 -33.99 -10.90 -33.48
C HIS A 160 -33.72 -12.14 -32.59
N MET A 161 -32.77 -12.04 -31.66
CA MET A 161 -32.62 -13.04 -30.58
C MET A 161 -32.30 -12.36 -29.25
N SER A 162 -33.14 -12.68 -28.25
CA SER A 162 -33.07 -12.22 -26.87
C SER A 162 -31.83 -12.76 -26.15
N PRO A 163 -31.23 -12.01 -25.19
CA PRO A 163 -30.06 -12.48 -24.47
C PRO A 163 -30.39 -13.53 -23.40
N PRO A 164 -29.53 -14.51 -23.16
CA PRO A 164 -29.71 -15.49 -22.08
C PRO A 164 -29.36 -14.87 -20.72
N LYS A 165 -30.18 -15.22 -19.72
CA LYS A 165 -29.98 -14.86 -18.31
C LYS A 165 -28.68 -15.47 -17.77
N ALA A 166 -27.75 -14.66 -17.34
CA ALA A 166 -26.54 -15.09 -16.65
C ALA A 166 -26.90 -15.60 -15.23
N LYS A 167 -26.54 -16.84 -14.95
CA LYS A 167 -26.58 -17.45 -13.63
C LYS A 167 -25.42 -16.90 -12.80
N VAL A 168 -25.76 -16.32 -11.64
CA VAL A 168 -24.78 -15.96 -10.60
C VAL A 168 -24.28 -17.25 -9.97
N ASN A 169 -23.04 -17.62 -10.24
CA ASN A 169 -22.36 -18.69 -9.52
C ASN A 169 -21.57 -18.08 -8.35
N ASN A 170 -22.03 -18.38 -7.14
CA ASN A 170 -21.27 -18.19 -5.92
C ASN A 170 -20.01 -19.06 -5.97
N ALA A 171 -18.88 -18.45 -6.28
CA ALA A 171 -17.57 -19.11 -6.24
C ALA A 171 -16.97 -19.03 -4.84
N LYS A 172 -16.92 -20.17 -4.25
CA LYS A 172 -16.10 -20.76 -3.18
C LYS A 172 -14.89 -19.92 -2.73
N TRP A 173 -14.91 -19.61 -1.44
CA TRP A 173 -13.74 -19.20 -0.68
C TRP A 173 -12.69 -20.33 -0.69
N ILE A 174 -11.61 -20.11 -1.39
CA ILE A 174 -10.43 -20.98 -1.30
C ILE A 174 -9.57 -20.42 -0.16
N ALA A 175 -9.58 -21.15 0.96
CA ALA A 175 -8.63 -20.95 2.04
C ALA A 175 -7.23 -21.33 1.53
N ILE A 176 -6.36 -20.35 1.33
CA ILE A 176 -4.94 -20.61 1.07
C ILE A 176 -4.26 -20.74 2.44
N ALA A 177 -3.88 -21.97 2.74
CA ALA A 177 -3.11 -22.31 3.92
C ALA A 177 -1.77 -21.57 3.90
N ALA A 178 -1.54 -20.78 4.96
CA ALA A 178 -0.29 -20.10 5.22
C ALA A 178 0.81 -21.13 5.51
N GLY A 179 1.79 -21.24 4.61
CA GLY A 179 3.06 -21.86 4.90
C GLY A 179 3.89 -20.95 5.82
N VAL A 180 3.88 -21.25 7.10
CA VAL A 180 4.75 -20.60 8.10
C VAL A 180 6.18 -21.08 7.88
N VAL A 181 7.06 -20.24 7.34
CA VAL A 181 8.51 -20.44 7.44
C VAL A 181 8.97 -19.71 8.70
N VAL A 182 9.06 -20.45 9.79
CA VAL A 182 9.73 -20.02 11.02
C VAL A 182 11.23 -20.16 10.81
N LEU A 183 11.93 -19.07 10.60
CA LEU A 183 13.39 -19.02 10.77
C LEU A 183 13.69 -18.82 12.26
N ALA A 184 13.94 -19.94 12.93
CA ALA A 184 14.50 -19.92 14.27
C ALA A 184 15.96 -19.44 14.23
N VAL A 185 16.22 -18.22 14.68
CA VAL A 185 17.58 -17.78 15.01
C VAL A 185 17.91 -18.32 16.38
N ALA A 186 18.69 -19.41 16.40
CA ALA A 186 19.27 -19.96 17.64
C ALA A 186 20.32 -18.98 18.17
N GLY A 187 19.96 -18.23 19.21
CA GLY A 187 20.91 -17.46 19.99
C GLY A 187 21.79 -18.37 20.81
N VAL A 188 23.08 -18.43 20.49
CA VAL A 188 24.09 -19.09 21.30
C VAL A 188 24.39 -18.20 22.51
N PHE A 189 23.84 -18.54 23.65
CA PHE A 189 24.29 -18.02 24.95
C PHE A 189 25.61 -18.69 25.30
N LEU A 190 26.72 -17.99 25.16
CA LEU A 190 27.99 -18.35 25.79
C LEU A 190 27.99 -17.80 27.22
N THR A 191 27.70 -18.69 28.16
CA THR A 191 28.00 -18.50 29.57
C THR A 191 29.50 -18.48 29.74
N LYS A 192 30.07 -17.38 30.24
CA LYS A 192 31.43 -17.33 30.76
C LYS A 192 31.31 -17.18 32.25
N GLY A 193 31.52 -18.31 32.95
CA GLY A 193 31.75 -18.32 34.38
C GLY A 193 33.24 -18.10 34.68
N SER A 194 33.51 -17.41 35.71
CA SER A 194 34.50 -17.42 36.75
C SER A 194 34.74 -16.02 37.29
#